data_744f7f795d6c214a0a6d4a83908f3a33
#
_entry.id   744f7f795d6c214a0a6d4a83908f3a33
#
_cell.length_a   1.000
_cell.length_b   1.000
_cell.length_c   1.000
_cell.angle_alpha   90.00
_cell.angle_beta   90.00
_cell.angle_gamma   90.00
#
_symmetry.space_group_name_H-M   'P 1'
#
loop_
_entity.id
_entity.type
_entity.pdbx_description
1 polymer ?
#
loop_
_entity_poly.entity_id
_entity_poly.type
_entity_poly.pdbx_seq_one_letter_code
_entity_poly.pdbx_strand_id
1 'polypeptide(L)'
;MTQTLKNKVALVTGGGGGIGSAICRRLATEGASIVITYSRSKDQAEALANELAGDNHLVMQTPVDDSLAQAELAQAIQDKYSTLDILVNNAGITKPVAHADLDNLTDDLIDDIFRVNVRGTLASIRAMKDLLLSGDGGLVINISSIAARTAVGSNVAYCASKAALDNITMSLARALAPKIRVVSISPGWVNGEYAQRMPPEIIQKQRDLTPLGRIAEAEDVADVVYAVATHLTFVTGAIIPVDGGRPLN
;
A
#
# COMPACT_ATOMS: atom_id res chain seq x y z
N MET A 1 -9.33 11.84 -23.10
CA MET A 1 -8.80 10.49 -22.78
C MET A 1 -9.90 9.70 -22.12
N THR A 2 -10.07 8.44 -22.49
CA THR A 2 -11.08 7.55 -21.88
C THR A 2 -10.61 7.20 -20.47
N GLN A 3 -11.40 7.54 -19.45
CA GLN A 3 -11.10 7.18 -18.04
C GLN A 3 -11.30 5.66 -17.86
N THR A 4 -10.23 4.93 -17.66
CA THR A 4 -10.21 3.45 -17.62
C THR A 4 -10.78 2.86 -16.33
N LEU A 5 -10.85 3.66 -15.25
CA LEU A 5 -11.41 3.28 -13.95
C LEU A 5 -12.74 3.98 -13.63
N LYS A 6 -13.41 4.50 -14.66
CA LYS A 6 -14.74 5.12 -14.47
C LYS A 6 -15.71 4.12 -13.81
N ASN A 7 -16.43 4.58 -12.79
CA ASN A 7 -17.35 3.79 -11.97
C ASN A 7 -16.68 2.70 -11.11
N LYS A 8 -15.36 2.69 -10.99
CA LYS A 8 -14.65 1.80 -10.06
C LYS A 8 -14.43 2.48 -8.72
N VAL A 9 -14.44 1.71 -7.65
CA VAL A 9 -14.20 2.18 -6.28
C VAL A 9 -12.88 1.60 -5.78
N ALA A 10 -11.98 2.47 -5.34
CA ALA A 10 -10.67 2.10 -4.81
C ALA A 10 -10.49 2.57 -3.36
N LEU A 11 -10.20 1.66 -2.45
CA LEU A 11 -9.81 1.95 -1.07
C LEU A 11 -8.30 1.96 -0.95
N VAL A 12 -7.73 3.04 -0.42
CA VAL A 12 -6.30 3.16 -0.13
C VAL A 12 -6.09 3.38 1.36
N THR A 13 -5.52 2.40 2.05
CA THR A 13 -5.22 2.54 3.48
C THR A 13 -3.99 3.42 3.69
N GLY A 14 -4.08 4.37 4.65
CA GLY A 14 -3.01 5.35 4.84
C GLY A 14 -2.82 6.25 3.61
N GLY A 15 -3.92 6.56 2.91
CA GLY A 15 -3.92 7.26 1.63
C GLY A 15 -3.51 8.73 1.70
N GLY A 16 -3.45 9.35 2.90
CA GLY A 16 -3.20 10.78 3.06
C GLY A 16 -1.76 11.25 2.82
N GLY A 17 -0.78 10.36 2.69
CA GLY A 17 0.62 10.74 2.56
C GLY A 17 1.46 9.84 1.67
N GLY A 18 2.62 10.33 1.24
CA GLY A 18 3.64 9.58 0.51
C GLY A 18 3.10 8.79 -0.68
N ILE A 19 3.41 7.50 -0.74
CA ILE A 19 2.97 6.57 -1.78
C ILE A 19 1.44 6.52 -1.88
N GLY A 20 0.73 6.51 -0.72
CA GLY A 20 -0.73 6.44 -0.70
C GLY A 20 -1.39 7.61 -1.43
N SER A 21 -0.90 8.83 -1.24
CA SER A 21 -1.46 10.02 -1.89
C SER A 21 -1.24 10.01 -3.41
N ALA A 22 -0.08 9.56 -3.88
CA ALA A 22 0.20 9.41 -5.31
C ALA A 22 -0.72 8.35 -5.95
N ILE A 23 -0.95 7.22 -5.24
CA ILE A 23 -1.91 6.20 -5.69
C ILE A 23 -3.32 6.78 -5.79
N CYS A 24 -3.79 7.52 -4.76
CA CYS A 24 -5.10 8.15 -4.79
C CYS A 24 -5.25 9.09 -5.98
N ARG A 25 -4.27 9.97 -6.21
CA ARG A 25 -4.29 10.90 -7.36
C ARG A 25 -4.30 10.15 -8.69
N ARG A 26 -3.46 9.15 -8.84
CA ARG A 26 -3.38 8.37 -10.08
C ARG A 26 -4.70 7.68 -10.42
N LEU A 27 -5.29 7.00 -9.45
CA LEU A 27 -6.55 6.27 -9.67
C LEU A 27 -7.73 7.23 -9.87
N ALA A 28 -7.79 8.36 -9.14
CA ALA A 28 -8.83 9.37 -9.32
C ALA A 28 -8.77 10.04 -10.71
N THR A 29 -7.57 10.35 -11.22
CA THR A 29 -7.38 10.90 -12.58
C THR A 29 -7.93 9.96 -13.65
N GLU A 30 -7.93 8.65 -13.39
CA GLU A 30 -8.49 7.62 -14.27
C GLU A 30 -9.98 7.35 -14.03
N GLY A 31 -10.62 8.14 -13.17
CA GLY A 31 -12.06 8.15 -12.96
C GLY A 31 -12.57 7.29 -11.80
N ALA A 32 -11.68 6.74 -10.97
CA ALA A 32 -12.11 5.98 -9.80
C ALA A 32 -12.64 6.88 -8.68
N SER A 33 -13.68 6.42 -7.97
CA SER A 33 -14.06 6.94 -6.66
C SER A 33 -13.06 6.44 -5.62
N ILE A 34 -12.50 7.33 -4.82
CA ILE A 34 -11.44 6.99 -3.86
C ILE A 34 -11.98 7.00 -2.44
N VAL A 35 -11.72 5.92 -1.71
CA VAL A 35 -11.88 5.85 -0.26
C VAL A 35 -10.49 5.99 0.37
N ILE A 36 -10.28 7.09 1.10
CA ILE A 36 -9.01 7.41 1.75
C ILE A 36 -9.14 7.12 3.23
N THR A 37 -8.33 6.22 3.77
CA THR A 37 -8.29 6.08 5.22
C THR A 37 -7.02 6.63 5.84
N TYR A 38 -7.12 7.06 7.07
CA TYR A 38 -6.02 7.56 7.87
C TYR A 38 -6.14 7.07 9.33
N SER A 39 -5.04 7.08 10.06
CA SER A 39 -5.02 6.86 11.50
C SER A 39 -4.94 8.19 12.28
N ARG A 40 -3.98 9.04 11.91
CA ARG A 40 -3.66 10.30 12.60
C ARG A 40 -3.66 11.54 11.70
N SER A 41 -3.52 11.38 10.40
CA SER A 41 -3.28 12.46 9.43
C SER A 41 -4.59 12.96 8.79
N LYS A 42 -5.56 13.42 9.61
CA LYS A 42 -6.87 13.86 9.14
C LYS A 42 -6.78 14.97 8.09
N ASP A 43 -6.09 16.06 8.44
CA ASP A 43 -6.01 17.24 7.59
C ASP A 43 -5.38 16.94 6.21
N GLN A 44 -4.36 16.09 6.19
CA GLN A 44 -3.72 15.65 4.95
C GLN A 44 -4.66 14.80 4.08
N ALA A 45 -5.45 13.91 4.69
CA ALA A 45 -6.41 13.08 3.98
C ALA A 45 -7.58 13.89 3.41
N GLU A 46 -8.10 14.86 4.17
CA GLU A 46 -9.17 15.76 3.73
C GLU A 46 -8.67 16.73 2.65
N ALA A 47 -7.48 17.32 2.80
CA ALA A 47 -6.87 18.16 1.78
C ALA A 47 -6.68 17.38 0.47
N LEU A 48 -6.15 16.17 0.54
CA LEU A 48 -5.99 15.32 -0.63
C LEU A 48 -7.34 15.05 -1.32
N ALA A 49 -8.38 14.69 -0.57
CA ALA A 49 -9.69 14.41 -1.16
C ALA A 49 -10.27 15.60 -1.93
N ASN A 50 -10.03 16.83 -1.45
CA ASN A 50 -10.45 18.07 -2.12
C ASN A 50 -9.65 18.37 -3.40
N GLU A 51 -8.45 17.82 -3.54
CA GLU A 51 -7.59 17.99 -4.73
C GLU A 51 -7.83 16.90 -5.80
N LEU A 52 -8.45 15.77 -5.43
CA LEU A 52 -8.64 14.66 -6.35
C LEU A 52 -9.59 15.01 -7.51
N ALA A 53 -9.34 14.43 -8.67
CA ALA A 53 -10.26 14.51 -9.80
C ALA A 53 -11.57 13.76 -9.50
N GLY A 54 -12.71 14.45 -9.69
CA GLY A 54 -14.03 13.92 -9.35
C GLY A 54 -14.51 14.44 -7.98
N ASP A 55 -15.71 14.04 -7.58
CA ASP A 55 -16.40 14.53 -6.39
C ASP A 55 -16.96 13.41 -5.50
N ASN A 56 -16.82 12.16 -5.92
CA ASN A 56 -17.41 11.01 -5.22
C ASN A 56 -16.37 10.26 -4.37
N HIS A 57 -15.61 11.00 -3.55
CA HIS A 57 -14.62 10.41 -2.64
C HIS A 57 -15.16 10.26 -1.22
N LEU A 58 -14.52 9.43 -0.40
CA LEU A 58 -14.82 9.22 1.01
C LEU A 58 -13.52 9.30 1.81
N VAL A 59 -13.53 10.05 2.90
CA VAL A 59 -12.41 10.11 3.87
C VAL A 59 -12.90 9.59 5.20
N MET A 60 -12.19 8.63 5.79
CA MET A 60 -12.58 8.06 7.07
C MET A 60 -11.38 7.71 7.95
N GLN A 61 -11.48 8.04 9.24
CA GLN A 61 -10.49 7.61 10.22
C GLN A 61 -10.64 6.11 10.47
N THR A 62 -9.68 5.32 10.00
CA THR A 62 -9.72 3.87 10.11
C THR A 62 -8.31 3.33 10.34
N PRO A 63 -7.85 3.25 11.60
CA PRO A 63 -6.63 2.53 11.92
C PRO A 63 -6.73 1.08 11.44
N VAL A 64 -5.74 0.60 10.70
CA VAL A 64 -5.82 -0.75 10.08
C VAL A 64 -5.81 -1.88 11.11
N ASP A 65 -5.33 -1.61 12.29
CA ASP A 65 -5.27 -2.54 13.43
C ASP A 65 -6.51 -2.49 14.34
N ASP A 66 -7.50 -1.64 14.02
CA ASP A 66 -8.79 -1.55 14.70
C ASP A 66 -9.88 -2.29 13.90
N SER A 67 -10.29 -3.46 14.38
CA SER A 67 -11.27 -4.30 13.68
C SER A 67 -12.69 -3.70 13.68
N LEU A 68 -13.05 -2.88 14.68
CA LEU A 68 -14.35 -2.20 14.70
C LEU A 68 -14.37 -1.08 13.66
N ALA A 69 -13.34 -0.24 13.62
CA ALA A 69 -13.20 0.80 12.60
C ALA A 69 -13.19 0.21 11.18
N GLN A 70 -12.59 -0.98 10.97
CA GLN A 70 -12.63 -1.68 9.69
C GLN A 70 -14.04 -2.14 9.31
N ALA A 71 -14.84 -2.60 10.27
CA ALA A 71 -16.23 -2.98 10.02
C ALA A 71 -17.11 -1.77 9.71
N GLU A 72 -16.93 -0.66 10.42
CA GLU A 72 -17.61 0.61 10.15
C GLU A 72 -17.26 1.15 8.76
N LEU A 73 -16.01 1.06 8.36
CA LEU A 73 -15.56 1.44 7.01
C LEU A 73 -16.22 0.57 5.93
N ALA A 74 -16.30 -0.74 6.14
CA ALA A 74 -16.97 -1.65 5.21
C ALA A 74 -18.46 -1.28 5.04
N GLN A 75 -19.14 -0.96 6.14
CA GLN A 75 -20.54 -0.51 6.10
C GLN A 75 -20.67 0.83 5.35
N ALA A 76 -19.79 1.80 5.61
CA ALA A 76 -19.82 3.09 4.92
C ALA A 76 -19.58 2.95 3.41
N ILE A 77 -18.71 2.03 2.99
CA ILE A 77 -18.49 1.71 1.56
C ILE A 77 -19.72 1.03 0.97
N GLN A 78 -20.31 0.07 1.69
CA GLN A 78 -21.54 -0.59 1.27
C GLN A 78 -22.67 0.41 1.03
N ASP A 79 -22.88 1.32 1.97
CA ASP A 79 -23.98 2.31 1.91
C ASP A 79 -23.79 3.33 0.78
N LYS A 80 -22.53 3.74 0.54
CA LYS A 80 -22.25 4.78 -0.46
C LYS A 80 -22.06 4.23 -1.87
N TYR A 81 -21.41 3.06 -2.02
CA TYR A 81 -20.97 2.56 -3.32
C TYR A 81 -21.49 1.16 -3.67
N SER A 82 -21.96 0.41 -2.68
CA SER A 82 -22.45 -0.98 -2.81
C SER A 82 -21.39 -2.02 -3.21
N THR A 83 -20.18 -1.60 -3.59
CA THR A 83 -19.10 -2.47 -4.06
C THR A 83 -17.72 -1.86 -3.75
N LEU A 84 -16.70 -2.69 -3.80
CA LEU A 84 -15.30 -2.28 -3.81
C LEU A 84 -14.57 -3.04 -4.91
N ASP A 85 -13.90 -2.34 -5.83
CA ASP A 85 -13.17 -2.98 -6.93
C ASP A 85 -11.69 -3.19 -6.60
N ILE A 86 -11.08 -2.23 -5.88
CA ILE A 86 -9.64 -2.21 -5.59
C ILE A 86 -9.41 -1.89 -4.12
N LEU A 87 -8.67 -2.76 -3.43
CA LEU A 87 -8.13 -2.51 -2.10
C LEU A 87 -6.62 -2.37 -2.19
N VAL A 88 -6.08 -1.21 -1.84
CA VAL A 88 -4.64 -0.98 -1.71
C VAL A 88 -4.26 -0.92 -0.23
N ASN A 89 -3.62 -1.95 0.27
CA ASN A 89 -3.03 -2.00 1.60
C ASN A 89 -1.67 -1.29 1.58
N ASN A 90 -1.71 0.02 1.79
CA ASN A 90 -0.52 0.88 1.81
C ASN A 90 -0.10 1.27 3.23
N ALA A 91 -1.02 1.30 4.19
CA ALA A 91 -0.70 1.63 5.57
C ALA A 91 0.39 0.71 6.14
N GLY A 92 1.39 1.31 6.77
CA GLY A 92 2.48 0.57 7.40
C GLY A 92 3.33 1.49 8.26
N ILE A 93 4.03 0.90 9.21
CA ILE A 93 4.94 1.61 10.12
C ILE A 93 6.31 0.97 10.13
N THR A 94 7.30 1.79 10.47
CA THR A 94 8.63 1.37 10.83
C THR A 94 9.32 2.42 11.70
N LYS A 95 10.42 2.01 12.35
CA LYS A 95 11.34 2.89 13.07
C LYS A 95 12.76 2.40 12.77
N PRO A 96 13.72 3.28 12.42
CA PRO A 96 15.09 2.85 12.19
C PRO A 96 15.73 2.27 13.45
N VAL A 97 16.20 1.03 13.35
CA VAL A 97 17.06 0.35 14.34
C VAL A 97 18.08 -0.45 13.55
N ALA A 98 19.37 -0.26 13.83
CA ALA A 98 20.42 -1.01 13.12
C ALA A 98 20.22 -2.52 13.31
N HIS A 99 20.43 -3.32 12.26
CA HIS A 99 20.15 -4.77 12.32
C HIS A 99 20.98 -5.52 13.36
N ALA A 100 22.15 -5.00 13.73
CA ALA A 100 23.00 -5.58 14.79
C ALA A 100 22.60 -5.12 16.20
N ASP A 101 21.74 -4.12 16.32
CA ASP A 101 21.32 -3.51 17.60
C ASP A 101 20.00 -4.16 18.05
N LEU A 102 20.11 -5.40 18.54
CA LEU A 102 18.93 -6.15 18.99
C LEU A 102 18.36 -5.61 20.31
N ASP A 103 19.16 -4.94 21.12
CA ASP A 103 18.72 -4.39 22.41
C ASP A 103 17.73 -3.21 22.23
N ASN A 104 17.87 -2.41 21.17
CA ASN A 104 16.96 -1.34 20.82
C ASN A 104 15.79 -1.77 19.92
N LEU A 105 15.80 -3.01 19.43
CA LEU A 105 14.65 -3.62 18.76
C LEU A 105 13.73 -4.24 19.82
N THR A 106 13.00 -3.38 20.54
CA THR A 106 12.16 -3.78 21.68
C THR A 106 10.96 -4.63 21.26
N ASP A 107 10.44 -5.44 22.19
CA ASP A 107 9.23 -6.27 21.97
C ASP A 107 8.05 -5.40 21.53
N ASP A 108 7.81 -4.24 22.16
CA ASP A 108 6.75 -3.31 21.77
C ASP A 108 6.89 -2.84 20.32
N LEU A 109 8.11 -2.55 19.87
CA LEU A 109 8.35 -2.13 18.48
C LEU A 109 8.09 -3.27 17.50
N ILE A 110 8.50 -4.50 17.85
CA ILE A 110 8.23 -5.70 17.05
C ILE A 110 6.73 -5.91 16.95
N ASP A 111 6.02 -5.91 18.08
CA ASP A 111 4.58 -6.12 18.15
C ASP A 111 3.81 -5.04 17.37
N ASP A 112 4.18 -3.77 17.51
CA ASP A 112 3.58 -2.67 16.76
C ASP A 112 3.75 -2.84 15.24
N ILE A 113 4.95 -3.20 14.77
CA ILE A 113 5.22 -3.44 13.36
C ILE A 113 4.36 -4.58 12.83
N PHE A 114 4.31 -5.72 13.52
CA PHE A 114 3.50 -6.86 13.08
C PHE A 114 2.00 -6.58 13.20
N ARG A 115 1.57 -5.88 14.23
CA ARG A 115 0.18 -5.48 14.45
C ARG A 115 -0.34 -4.62 13.30
N VAL A 116 0.42 -3.63 12.85
CA VAL A 116 0.02 -2.73 11.77
C VAL A 116 0.26 -3.38 10.40
N ASN A 117 1.50 -3.81 10.12
CA ASN A 117 1.89 -4.20 8.76
C ASN A 117 1.32 -5.56 8.34
N VAL A 118 1.13 -6.49 9.27
CA VAL A 118 0.68 -7.86 8.99
C VAL A 118 -0.77 -8.06 9.37
N ARG A 119 -1.08 -7.94 10.68
CA ARG A 119 -2.45 -8.14 11.17
C ARG A 119 -3.41 -7.11 10.60
N GLY A 120 -2.99 -5.84 10.50
CA GLY A 120 -3.80 -4.77 9.93
C GLY A 120 -4.15 -5.01 8.47
N THR A 121 -3.19 -5.46 7.66
CA THR A 121 -3.45 -5.85 6.26
C THR A 121 -4.48 -6.98 6.15
N LEU A 122 -4.33 -8.03 6.98
CA LEU A 122 -5.29 -9.14 6.99
C LEU A 122 -6.67 -8.69 7.48
N ALA A 123 -6.73 -7.77 8.45
CA ALA A 123 -7.99 -7.21 8.96
C ALA A 123 -8.72 -6.42 7.86
N SER A 124 -8.00 -5.58 7.10
CA SER A 124 -8.56 -4.84 5.96
C SER A 124 -9.09 -5.78 4.88
N ILE A 125 -8.31 -6.79 4.48
CA ILE A 125 -8.75 -7.77 3.46
C ILE A 125 -10.00 -8.52 3.96
N ARG A 126 -10.03 -8.96 5.22
CA ARG A 126 -11.15 -9.67 5.81
C ARG A 126 -12.42 -8.81 5.85
N ALA A 127 -12.31 -7.55 6.25
CA ALA A 127 -13.45 -6.64 6.33
C ALA A 127 -14.01 -6.28 4.95
N MET A 128 -13.15 -6.15 3.93
CA MET A 128 -13.53 -5.75 2.58
C MET A 128 -13.87 -6.92 1.65
N LYS A 129 -13.67 -8.17 2.07
CA LYS A 129 -13.79 -9.36 1.20
C LYS A 129 -15.13 -9.43 0.48
N ASP A 130 -16.23 -9.24 1.19
CA ASP A 130 -17.56 -9.40 0.60
C ASP A 130 -17.90 -8.25 -0.38
N LEU A 131 -17.40 -7.04 -0.13
CA LEU A 131 -17.48 -5.91 -1.06
C LEU A 131 -16.65 -6.16 -2.33
N LEU A 132 -15.45 -6.76 -2.19
CA LEU A 132 -14.61 -7.16 -3.33
C LEU A 132 -15.25 -8.29 -4.17
N LEU A 133 -16.13 -9.09 -3.58
CA LEU A 133 -16.86 -10.16 -4.24
C LEU A 133 -18.19 -9.69 -4.89
N SER A 134 -18.72 -8.54 -4.49
CA SER A 134 -20.06 -8.07 -4.91
C SER A 134 -20.11 -7.56 -6.36
N GLY A 135 -18.97 -7.18 -6.95
CA GLY A 135 -18.85 -6.69 -8.32
C GLY A 135 -18.38 -7.76 -9.31
N ASP A 136 -17.76 -7.31 -10.40
CA ASP A 136 -17.22 -8.17 -11.48
C ASP A 136 -15.94 -8.94 -11.06
N GLY A 137 -15.51 -8.77 -9.84
CA GLY A 137 -14.28 -9.32 -9.26
C GLY A 137 -13.43 -8.23 -8.62
N GLY A 138 -12.68 -8.61 -7.59
CA GLY A 138 -11.87 -7.69 -6.78
C GLY A 138 -10.37 -7.76 -7.08
N LEU A 139 -9.68 -6.68 -6.73
CA LEU A 139 -8.22 -6.61 -6.73
C LEU A 139 -7.72 -6.15 -5.37
N VAL A 140 -6.84 -6.94 -4.77
CA VAL A 140 -6.07 -6.54 -3.59
C VAL A 140 -4.63 -6.29 -3.99
N ILE A 141 -4.09 -5.13 -3.64
CA ILE A 141 -2.70 -4.75 -3.84
C ILE A 141 -2.08 -4.48 -2.46
N ASN A 142 -1.02 -5.21 -2.14
CA ASN A 142 -0.26 -5.02 -0.92
C ASN A 142 1.03 -4.24 -1.23
N ILE A 143 1.26 -3.11 -0.57
CA ILE A 143 2.52 -2.36 -0.70
C ILE A 143 3.56 -2.98 0.24
N SER A 144 4.40 -3.82 -0.33
CA SER A 144 5.52 -4.48 0.34
C SER A 144 6.79 -3.61 0.35
N SER A 145 7.95 -4.21 0.18
CA SER A 145 9.26 -3.54 0.08
C SER A 145 10.30 -4.52 -0.47
N ILE A 146 11.35 -4.01 -1.12
CA ILE A 146 12.54 -4.83 -1.42
C ILE A 146 13.14 -5.45 -0.15
N ALA A 147 12.92 -4.84 1.01
CA ALA A 147 13.36 -5.35 2.30
C ALA A 147 12.86 -6.77 2.61
N ALA A 148 11.72 -7.16 2.04
CA ALA A 148 11.16 -8.51 2.15
C ALA A 148 12.11 -9.60 1.61
N ARG A 149 12.87 -9.29 0.55
CA ARG A 149 13.76 -10.24 -0.14
C ARG A 149 15.23 -10.01 0.15
N THR A 150 15.62 -8.74 0.28
CA THR A 150 17.03 -8.37 0.48
C THR A 150 17.46 -8.45 1.94
N ALA A 151 16.49 -8.50 2.87
CA ALA A 151 16.73 -8.36 4.31
C ALA A 151 17.51 -7.07 4.67
N VAL A 152 17.43 -6.04 3.82
CA VAL A 152 18.00 -4.71 4.04
C VAL A 152 16.88 -3.71 4.16
N GLY A 153 16.69 -3.15 5.35
CA GLY A 153 15.58 -2.24 5.66
C GLY A 153 15.84 -1.45 6.93
N SER A 154 14.82 -0.80 7.45
CA SER A 154 14.90 0.05 8.63
C SER A 154 15.19 -0.71 9.92
N ASN A 155 14.77 -1.97 10.02
CA ASN A 155 15.08 -2.92 11.09
C ASN A 155 14.69 -4.36 10.68
N VAL A 156 15.08 -5.35 11.48
CA VAL A 156 14.83 -6.78 11.21
C VAL A 156 13.34 -7.10 11.22
N ALA A 157 12.56 -6.57 12.18
CA ALA A 157 11.12 -6.82 12.29
C ALA A 157 10.34 -6.24 11.09
N TYR A 158 10.74 -5.07 10.59
CA TYR A 158 10.17 -4.50 9.37
C TYR A 158 10.42 -5.41 8.16
N CYS A 159 11.67 -5.87 7.96
CA CYS A 159 11.99 -6.80 6.87
C CYS A 159 11.14 -8.07 6.97
N ALA A 160 11.03 -8.66 8.15
CA ALA A 160 10.21 -9.84 8.39
C ALA A 160 8.72 -9.57 8.13
N SER A 161 8.18 -8.42 8.54
CA SER A 161 6.79 -8.05 8.30
C SER A 161 6.47 -7.92 6.80
N LYS A 162 7.40 -7.40 6.00
CA LYS A 162 7.24 -7.28 4.54
C LYS A 162 7.38 -8.64 3.84
N ALA A 163 8.25 -9.52 4.32
CA ALA A 163 8.31 -10.90 3.86
C ALA A 163 7.02 -11.69 4.17
N ALA A 164 6.46 -11.48 5.36
CA ALA A 164 5.14 -12.03 5.71
C ALA A 164 4.05 -11.52 4.76
N LEU A 165 4.09 -10.25 4.38
CA LEU A 165 3.12 -9.65 3.45
C LEU A 165 3.22 -10.27 2.04
N ASP A 166 4.42 -10.54 1.55
CA ASP A 166 4.63 -11.23 0.27
C ASP A 166 4.09 -12.67 0.32
N ASN A 167 4.28 -13.38 1.44
CA ASN A 167 3.72 -14.71 1.63
C ASN A 167 2.18 -14.69 1.70
N ILE A 168 1.58 -13.74 2.43
CA ILE A 168 0.14 -13.50 2.49
C ILE A 168 -0.42 -13.27 1.08
N THR A 169 0.27 -12.48 0.26
CA THR A 169 -0.12 -12.22 -1.13
C THR A 169 -0.25 -13.52 -1.92
N MET A 170 0.76 -14.39 -1.88
CA MET A 170 0.74 -15.67 -2.60
C MET A 170 -0.34 -16.63 -2.07
N SER A 171 -0.49 -16.70 -0.75
CA SER A 171 -1.47 -17.56 -0.09
C SER A 171 -2.90 -17.15 -0.45
N LEU A 172 -3.22 -15.84 -0.36
CA LEU A 172 -4.55 -15.32 -0.64
C LEU A 172 -4.85 -15.27 -2.15
N ALA A 173 -3.85 -15.07 -3.01
CA ALA A 173 -4.01 -15.18 -4.46
C ALA A 173 -4.55 -16.56 -4.86
N ARG A 174 -4.02 -17.62 -4.23
CA ARG A 174 -4.49 -18.99 -4.46
C ARG A 174 -5.89 -19.23 -3.89
N ALA A 175 -6.14 -18.72 -2.69
CA ALA A 175 -7.37 -19.00 -1.94
C ALA A 175 -8.58 -18.23 -2.48
N LEU A 176 -8.38 -17.01 -3.02
CA LEU A 176 -9.46 -16.12 -3.42
C LEU A 176 -9.71 -16.08 -4.94
N ALA A 177 -8.82 -16.71 -5.73
CA ALA A 177 -9.04 -16.86 -7.17
C ALA A 177 -10.28 -17.76 -7.45
N PRO A 178 -10.98 -17.54 -8.58
CA PRO A 178 -10.73 -16.52 -9.62
C PRO A 178 -11.37 -15.16 -9.33
N LYS A 179 -12.11 -15.00 -8.25
CA LYS A 179 -12.93 -13.83 -7.99
C LYS A 179 -12.13 -12.61 -7.51
N ILE A 180 -11.06 -12.83 -6.75
CA ILE A 180 -10.20 -11.76 -6.25
C ILE A 180 -8.76 -12.08 -6.64
N ARG A 181 -8.12 -11.14 -7.33
CA ARG A 181 -6.68 -11.16 -7.56
C ARG A 181 -5.96 -10.51 -6.38
N VAL A 182 -4.83 -11.04 -5.99
CA VAL A 182 -3.98 -10.47 -4.94
C VAL A 182 -2.57 -10.33 -5.46
N VAL A 183 -2.00 -9.12 -5.43
CA VAL A 183 -0.68 -8.79 -5.95
C VAL A 183 0.08 -7.96 -4.92
N SER A 184 1.38 -8.16 -4.82
CA SER A 184 2.27 -7.31 -4.02
C SER A 184 3.08 -6.39 -4.94
N ILE A 185 3.21 -5.12 -4.56
CA ILE A 185 4.13 -4.18 -5.17
C ILE A 185 5.25 -3.94 -4.16
N SER A 186 6.49 -4.08 -4.60
CA SER A 186 7.69 -4.09 -3.75
C SER A 186 8.60 -2.91 -4.12
N PRO A 187 8.37 -1.70 -3.56
CA PRO A 187 9.21 -0.55 -3.81
C PRO A 187 10.62 -0.70 -3.24
N GLY A 188 11.57 -0.05 -3.90
CA GLY A 188 12.88 0.26 -3.34
C GLY A 188 12.83 1.50 -2.43
N TRP A 189 13.90 2.31 -2.47
CA TRP A 189 13.89 3.63 -1.83
C TRP A 189 12.98 4.56 -2.62
N VAL A 190 12.03 5.17 -1.92
CA VAL A 190 11.08 6.14 -2.48
C VAL A 190 11.35 7.51 -1.89
N ASN A 191 11.36 8.53 -2.74
CA ASN A 191 11.46 9.92 -2.33
C ASN A 191 10.17 10.35 -1.62
N GLY A 192 10.26 10.56 -0.32
CA GLY A 192 9.12 10.90 0.53
C GLY A 192 9.62 11.31 1.92
N GLU A 193 8.70 11.48 2.87
CA GLU A 193 9.02 11.97 4.21
C GLU A 193 10.16 11.20 4.90
N TYR A 194 10.19 9.87 4.72
CA TYR A 194 11.24 9.05 5.29
C TYR A 194 12.62 9.37 4.69
N ALA A 195 12.71 9.46 3.37
CA ALA A 195 13.95 9.80 2.67
C ALA A 195 14.39 11.23 2.99
N GLN A 196 13.46 12.19 3.05
CA GLN A 196 13.75 13.60 3.34
C GLN A 196 14.32 13.84 4.75
N ARG A 197 14.11 12.91 5.69
CA ARG A 197 14.70 12.95 7.04
C ARG A 197 16.10 12.36 7.09
N MET A 198 16.58 11.75 6.00
CA MET A 198 17.91 11.14 5.94
C MET A 198 18.95 12.17 5.53
N PRO A 199 20.22 12.03 6.01
CA PRO A 199 21.34 12.84 5.52
C PRO A 199 21.49 12.72 4.01
N PRO A 200 21.84 13.82 3.30
CA PRO A 200 21.97 13.83 1.83
C PRO A 200 22.90 12.75 1.28
N GLU A 201 23.99 12.44 2.00
CA GLU A 201 24.95 11.40 1.64
C GLU A 201 24.33 9.99 1.65
N ILE A 202 23.38 9.74 2.53
CA ILE A 202 22.63 8.46 2.53
C ILE A 202 21.76 8.38 1.29
N ILE A 203 21.06 9.46 0.93
CA ILE A 203 20.23 9.49 -0.28
C ILE A 203 21.09 9.35 -1.53
N GLN A 204 22.25 10.04 -1.59
CA GLN A 204 23.17 9.89 -2.71
C GLN A 204 23.66 8.45 -2.83
N LYS A 205 24.05 7.82 -1.73
CA LYS A 205 24.43 6.41 -1.72
C LYS A 205 23.32 5.49 -2.25
N GLN A 206 22.04 5.78 -1.93
CA GLN A 206 20.94 4.98 -2.47
C GLN A 206 20.78 5.16 -3.98
N ARG A 207 20.98 6.39 -4.50
CA ARG A 207 20.99 6.65 -5.95
C ARG A 207 22.12 5.89 -6.65
N ASP A 208 23.33 5.99 -6.13
CA ASP A 208 24.54 5.33 -6.70
C ASP A 208 24.40 3.80 -6.75
N LEU A 209 23.71 3.23 -5.75
CA LEU A 209 23.45 1.79 -5.67
C LEU A 209 22.20 1.35 -6.44
N THR A 210 21.51 2.25 -7.13
CA THR A 210 20.34 1.93 -7.94
C THR A 210 20.72 1.98 -9.42
N PRO A 211 20.63 0.89 -10.19
CA PRO A 211 21.03 0.86 -11.60
C PRO A 211 20.37 1.94 -12.48
N LEU A 212 19.11 2.33 -12.18
CA LEU A 212 18.46 3.43 -12.90
C LEU A 212 18.94 4.84 -12.45
N GLY A 213 19.96 4.96 -11.58
CA GLY A 213 20.62 6.20 -11.18
C GLY A 213 19.78 7.17 -10.33
N ARG A 214 18.63 6.72 -9.85
CA ARG A 214 17.75 7.51 -8.96
C ARG A 214 17.03 6.62 -7.94
N ILE A 215 16.54 7.20 -6.87
CA ILE A 215 15.50 6.58 -6.05
C ILE A 215 14.14 6.77 -6.72
N ALA A 216 13.18 5.91 -6.42
CA ALA A 216 11.84 6.01 -6.98
C ALA A 216 11.10 7.24 -6.46
N GLU A 217 10.21 7.80 -7.26
CA GLU A 217 9.17 8.73 -6.81
C GLU A 217 7.91 7.94 -6.42
N ALA A 218 7.02 8.56 -5.64
CA ALA A 218 5.75 7.91 -5.27
C ALA A 218 4.88 7.58 -6.49
N GLU A 219 5.00 8.39 -7.53
CA GLU A 219 4.34 8.22 -8.83
C GLU A 219 4.79 6.95 -9.57
N ASP A 220 6.07 6.55 -9.46
CA ASP A 220 6.56 5.29 -10.04
C ASP A 220 5.78 4.09 -9.45
N VAL A 221 5.47 4.13 -8.15
CA VAL A 221 4.67 3.10 -7.47
C VAL A 221 3.21 3.18 -7.89
N ALA A 222 2.65 4.39 -7.96
CA ALA A 222 1.26 4.62 -8.35
C ALA A 222 0.97 4.16 -9.79
N ASP A 223 1.92 4.34 -10.71
CA ASP A 223 1.79 3.88 -12.09
C ASP A 223 1.77 2.35 -12.18
N VAL A 224 2.54 1.65 -11.35
CA VAL A 224 2.47 0.17 -11.29
C VAL A 224 1.15 -0.29 -10.67
N VAL A 225 0.63 0.39 -9.63
CA VAL A 225 -0.71 0.11 -9.08
C VAL A 225 -1.76 0.23 -10.18
N TYR A 226 -1.73 1.32 -10.96
CA TYR A 226 -2.63 1.55 -12.08
C TYR A 226 -2.50 0.46 -13.16
N ALA A 227 -1.27 0.11 -13.55
CA ALA A 227 -1.04 -0.95 -14.54
C ALA A 227 -1.59 -2.31 -14.09
N VAL A 228 -1.43 -2.66 -12.81
CA VAL A 228 -2.00 -3.89 -12.23
C VAL A 228 -3.52 -3.86 -12.24
N ALA A 229 -4.12 -2.69 -11.99
CA ALA A 229 -5.57 -2.53 -11.98
C ALA A 229 -6.20 -2.62 -13.38
N THR A 230 -5.48 -2.20 -14.43
CA THR A 230 -6.04 -2.02 -15.77
C THR A 230 -5.47 -2.94 -16.85
N HIS A 231 -4.16 -3.14 -16.89
CA HIS A 231 -3.46 -3.83 -17.98
C HIS A 231 -2.99 -5.25 -17.60
N LEU A 232 -2.59 -5.48 -16.34
CA LEU A 232 -2.05 -6.76 -15.90
C LEU A 232 -3.16 -7.68 -15.34
N THR A 233 -4.23 -7.88 -16.10
CA THR A 233 -5.43 -8.59 -15.64
C THR A 233 -5.23 -10.08 -15.42
N PHE A 234 -4.19 -10.69 -16.00
CA PHE A 234 -3.85 -12.11 -15.84
C PHE A 234 -2.74 -12.34 -14.80
N VAL A 235 -2.55 -11.38 -13.87
CA VAL A 235 -1.52 -11.46 -12.82
C VAL A 235 -2.18 -11.58 -11.46
N THR A 236 -1.82 -12.63 -10.71
CA THR A 236 -2.17 -12.83 -9.29
C THR A 236 -1.05 -13.60 -8.59
N GLY A 237 -0.83 -13.37 -7.29
CA GLY A 237 0.25 -13.98 -6.51
C GLY A 237 1.65 -13.47 -6.81
N ALA A 238 1.78 -12.47 -7.68
CA ALA A 238 3.07 -11.89 -8.06
C ALA A 238 3.53 -10.83 -7.04
N ILE A 239 4.84 -10.74 -6.88
CA ILE A 239 5.53 -9.64 -6.19
C ILE A 239 6.26 -8.83 -7.26
N ILE A 240 5.75 -7.63 -7.55
CA ILE A 240 6.23 -6.77 -8.63
C ILE A 240 7.21 -5.75 -8.04
N PRO A 241 8.51 -5.79 -8.40
CA PRO A 241 9.50 -4.83 -7.91
C PRO A 241 9.33 -3.45 -8.59
N VAL A 242 9.48 -2.38 -7.80
CA VAL A 242 9.57 -0.98 -8.25
C VAL A 242 10.80 -0.39 -7.57
N ASP A 243 11.97 -0.88 -7.92
CA ASP A 243 13.20 -0.68 -7.16
C ASP A 243 14.39 -0.18 -8.01
N GLY A 244 14.16 0.07 -9.29
CA GLY A 244 15.19 0.54 -10.22
C GLY A 244 16.36 -0.44 -10.42
N GLY A 245 16.15 -1.73 -10.10
CA GLY A 245 17.19 -2.76 -10.16
C GLY A 245 18.08 -2.81 -8.91
N ARG A 246 17.74 -2.12 -7.83
CA ARG A 246 18.54 -1.99 -6.61
C ARG A 246 19.08 -3.32 -6.03
N PRO A 247 18.33 -4.46 -6.05
CA PRO A 247 18.84 -5.75 -5.57
C PRO A 247 19.84 -6.44 -6.48
N LEU A 248 20.13 -5.89 -7.66
CA LEU A 248 21.09 -6.47 -8.61
C LEU A 248 22.54 -6.09 -8.29
N ASN A 249 22.77 -5.14 -7.40
CA ASN A 249 24.07 -4.64 -6.97
C ASN A 249 24.43 -5.13 -5.57
#